data_e1e28e58d4098ba2661833057bad7d05
#
_entry.id   e1e28e58d4098ba2661833057bad7d05
#
_cell.length_a   1.000
_cell.length_b   1.000
_cell.length_c   1.000
_cell.angle_alpha   90.00
_cell.angle_beta   90.00
_cell.angle_gamma   90.00
#
_symmetry.space_group_name_H-M   'P 1'
#
loop_
_entity.id
_entity.type
_entity.pdbx_description
1 polymer ?
#
loop_
_entity_poly.entity_id
_entity_poly.type
_entity_poly.pdbx_seq_one_letter_code
_entity_poly.pdbx_strand_id
1 'polypeptide(L)'
;MSIRKYKYYFKKPRSEIVKDALVWLLATGAISIAATSPYFVNNLLSNYKRWKKYPKKKTYNAFYLLRKQGCINFTMKNHQIYISLTEKGKKKTGMLQIDSLKINRPKIWDKKWRLIIFDIAELKKIYREAFRGKLKELGFYPLQKSVWIFPFDCRPEIDLLKDFFGLSDKEVKLIVTEKIDDDNKLKEIFKLN
;
A
#
# COMPACT_ATOMS: atom_id res chain seq x y z
N MET A 1 4.00 1.62 -23.68
CA MET A 1 3.04 0.63 -23.11
C MET A 1 2.23 1.32 -22.01
N SER A 2 0.91 1.32 -22.12
CA SER A 2 0.04 2.16 -21.29
C SER A 2 -0.11 1.60 -19.86
N ILE A 3 -0.02 2.48 -18.86
CA ILE A 3 -0.28 2.24 -17.42
C ILE A 3 -1.64 1.56 -17.17
N ARG A 4 -2.59 1.65 -18.11
CA ARG A 4 -3.91 1.00 -18.04
C ARG A 4 -3.83 -0.52 -17.90
N LYS A 5 -2.79 -1.18 -18.42
CA LYS A 5 -2.61 -2.65 -18.36
C LYS A 5 -2.33 -3.14 -16.94
N TYR A 6 -1.71 -2.32 -16.09
CA TYR A 6 -1.36 -2.68 -14.71
C TYR A 6 -2.49 -2.46 -13.70
N LYS A 7 -3.46 -1.57 -14.01
CA LYS A 7 -4.68 -1.41 -13.19
C LYS A 7 -5.51 -2.70 -13.06
N TYR A 8 -5.36 -3.65 -13.98
CA TYR A 8 -6.08 -4.93 -13.92
C TYR A 8 -5.51 -5.92 -12.90
N TYR A 9 -4.22 -5.81 -12.54
CA TYR A 9 -3.62 -6.66 -11.53
C TYR A 9 -4.05 -6.26 -10.11
N PHE A 10 -4.47 -5.03 -9.92
CA PHE A 10 -4.86 -4.45 -8.63
C PHE A 10 -6.34 -4.06 -8.65
N LYS A 11 -7.23 -5.05 -8.60
CA LYS A 11 -8.67 -4.75 -8.46
C LYS A 11 -8.92 -4.10 -7.09
N LYS A 12 -9.04 -2.78 -7.07
CA LYS A 12 -9.43 -2.02 -5.86
C LYS A 12 -10.76 -2.53 -5.34
N PRO A 13 -10.91 -2.77 -4.05
CA PRO A 13 -12.23 -2.96 -3.47
C PRO A 13 -13.05 -1.69 -3.75
N ARG A 14 -14.19 -1.84 -4.41
CA ARG A 14 -15.09 -0.71 -4.72
C ARG A 14 -15.71 -0.08 -3.48
N SER A 15 -15.70 -0.79 -2.36
CA SER A 15 -16.35 -0.39 -1.12
C SER A 15 -15.35 0.18 -0.12
N GLU A 16 -15.53 1.42 0.29
CA GLU A 16 -14.77 2.09 1.35
C GLU A 16 -14.77 1.30 2.66
N ILE A 17 -15.91 0.69 3.01
CA ILE A 17 -16.05 -0.13 4.22
C ILE A 17 -15.12 -1.34 4.18
N VAL A 18 -14.98 -1.98 3.00
CA VAL A 18 -14.09 -3.13 2.80
C VAL A 18 -12.63 -2.72 2.95
N LYS A 19 -12.27 -1.55 2.42
CA LYS A 19 -10.92 -0.99 2.60
C LYS A 19 -10.62 -0.74 4.08
N ASP A 20 -11.51 -0.01 4.76
CA ASP A 20 -11.34 0.31 6.16
C ASP A 20 -11.24 -0.94 7.05
N ALA A 21 -12.04 -1.98 6.75
CA ALA A 21 -11.99 -3.26 7.47
C ALA A 21 -10.63 -3.96 7.30
N LEU A 22 -10.11 -4.02 6.07
CA LEU A 22 -8.83 -4.66 5.77
C LEU A 22 -7.66 -3.90 6.42
N VAL A 23 -7.62 -2.57 6.28
CA VAL A 23 -6.56 -1.73 6.87
C VAL A 23 -6.58 -1.81 8.40
N TRP A 24 -7.77 -1.82 8.99
CA TRP A 24 -7.91 -1.93 10.43
C TRP A 24 -7.45 -3.28 10.97
N LEU A 25 -7.84 -4.39 10.31
CA LEU A 25 -7.39 -5.74 10.67
C LEU A 25 -5.87 -5.90 10.52
N LEU A 26 -5.27 -5.24 9.53
CA LEU A 26 -3.81 -5.23 9.39
C LEU A 26 -3.14 -4.51 10.56
N ALA A 27 -3.65 -3.35 10.94
CA ALA A 27 -3.09 -2.54 12.02
C ALA A 27 -3.23 -3.18 13.40
N THR A 28 -4.30 -3.94 13.64
CA THR A 28 -4.58 -4.58 14.94
C THR A 28 -4.14 -6.04 15.02
N GLY A 29 -3.75 -6.65 13.89
CA GLY A 29 -3.41 -8.07 13.77
C GLY A 29 -4.63 -8.98 13.84
N ALA A 30 -5.43 -8.88 14.89
CA ALA A 30 -6.68 -9.62 15.06
C ALA A 30 -7.64 -8.85 15.96
N ILE A 31 -8.93 -9.10 15.78
CA ILE A 31 -9.99 -8.54 16.63
C ILE A 31 -10.61 -9.68 17.41
N SER A 32 -10.68 -9.55 18.74
CA SER A 32 -11.40 -10.49 19.59
C SER A 32 -12.74 -9.90 20.03
N ILE A 33 -13.79 -10.72 20.05
CA ILE A 33 -15.14 -10.34 20.44
C ILE A 33 -15.78 -11.50 21.18
N ALA A 34 -16.48 -11.18 22.30
CA ALA A 34 -17.19 -12.20 23.06
C ALA A 34 -18.21 -12.94 22.18
N ALA A 35 -18.11 -14.26 22.16
CA ALA A 35 -18.93 -15.15 21.31
C ALA A 35 -20.37 -15.33 21.83
N THR A 36 -20.68 -14.77 22.99
CA THR A 36 -21.95 -14.99 23.69
C THR A 36 -23.15 -14.25 23.11
N SER A 37 -22.96 -13.45 22.07
CA SER A 37 -24.06 -12.68 21.49
C SER A 37 -24.39 -13.13 20.07
N PRO A 38 -25.66 -13.49 19.77
CA PRO A 38 -26.14 -13.70 18.39
C PRO A 38 -26.02 -12.42 17.55
N TYR A 39 -25.82 -11.27 18.20
CA TYR A 39 -25.60 -9.96 17.58
C TYR A 39 -24.13 -9.59 17.44
N PHE A 40 -23.26 -10.58 17.28
CA PHE A 40 -21.80 -10.47 17.16
C PHE A 40 -21.35 -9.26 16.34
N VAL A 41 -21.89 -9.05 15.14
CA VAL A 41 -21.53 -7.94 14.26
C VAL A 41 -22.01 -6.60 14.83
N ASN A 42 -23.16 -6.57 15.50
CA ASN A 42 -23.63 -5.36 16.16
C ASN A 42 -22.72 -4.93 17.31
N ASN A 43 -22.21 -5.88 18.08
CA ASN A 43 -21.26 -5.61 19.16
C ASN A 43 -19.89 -5.17 18.62
N LEU A 44 -19.42 -5.75 17.52
CA LEU A 44 -18.24 -5.28 16.79
C LEU A 44 -18.37 -3.80 16.40
N LEU A 45 -19.53 -3.44 15.88
CA LEU A 45 -19.81 -2.10 15.34
C LEU A 45 -20.05 -1.06 16.44
N SER A 46 -20.64 -1.47 17.57
CA SER A 46 -20.93 -0.56 18.69
C SER A 46 -19.66 -0.20 19.49
N ASN A 47 -18.72 -1.11 19.63
CA ASN A 47 -17.51 -0.93 20.43
C ASN A 47 -16.45 -0.05 19.75
N TYR A 48 -16.50 0.12 18.45
CA TYR A 48 -15.49 0.87 17.73
C TYR A 48 -16.07 2.12 17.06
N LYS A 49 -15.71 3.30 17.56
CA LYS A 49 -16.14 4.62 17.02
C LYS A 49 -15.95 4.76 15.50
N ARG A 50 -14.92 4.09 14.95
CA ARG A 50 -14.59 4.09 13.52
C ARG A 50 -15.74 3.59 12.63
N TRP A 51 -16.56 2.65 13.11
CA TRP A 51 -17.64 2.04 12.33
C TRP A 51 -18.96 2.79 12.42
N LYS A 52 -19.10 3.73 13.35
CA LYS A 52 -20.33 4.54 13.51
C LYS A 52 -20.68 5.34 12.26
N LYS A 53 -19.69 5.66 11.40
CA LYS A 53 -19.90 6.37 10.13
C LYS A 53 -20.60 5.52 9.06
N TYR A 54 -20.69 4.20 9.25
CA TYR A 54 -21.27 3.29 8.27
C TYR A 54 -22.60 2.68 8.78
N PRO A 55 -23.61 2.48 7.90
CA PRO A 55 -24.80 1.73 8.24
C PRO A 55 -24.47 0.30 8.67
N LYS A 56 -25.05 -0.20 9.77
CA LYS A 56 -24.81 -1.53 10.34
C LYS A 56 -24.92 -2.64 9.28
N LYS A 57 -26.00 -2.62 8.46
CA LYS A 57 -26.22 -3.60 7.39
C LYS A 57 -25.09 -3.61 6.35
N LYS A 58 -24.59 -2.44 5.95
CA LYS A 58 -23.48 -2.35 4.98
C LYS A 58 -22.18 -2.89 5.56
N THR A 59 -21.92 -2.65 6.83
CA THR A 59 -20.73 -3.16 7.51
C THR A 59 -20.78 -4.68 7.66
N TYR A 60 -21.93 -5.21 8.08
CA TYR A 60 -22.16 -6.67 8.11
C TYR A 60 -21.86 -7.31 6.76
N ASN A 61 -22.44 -6.77 5.68
CA ASN A 61 -22.25 -7.29 4.34
C ASN A 61 -20.78 -7.23 3.89
N ALA A 62 -20.03 -6.21 4.31
CA ALA A 62 -18.62 -6.09 4.00
C ALA A 62 -17.78 -7.21 4.66
N PHE A 63 -18.00 -7.48 5.95
CA PHE A 63 -17.32 -8.59 6.65
C PHE A 63 -17.74 -9.96 6.10
N TYR A 64 -19.03 -10.16 5.82
CA TYR A 64 -19.52 -11.37 5.16
C TYR A 64 -18.85 -11.60 3.80
N LEU A 65 -18.76 -10.55 2.98
CA LEU A 65 -18.12 -10.60 1.68
C LEU A 65 -16.62 -10.92 1.79
N LEU A 66 -15.90 -10.30 2.75
CA LEU A 66 -14.49 -10.58 3.01
C LEU A 66 -14.27 -12.03 3.43
N ARG A 67 -15.15 -12.59 4.25
CA ARG A 67 -15.12 -14.02 4.64
C ARG A 67 -15.36 -14.91 3.42
N LYS A 68 -16.42 -14.65 2.64
CA LYS A 68 -16.74 -15.39 1.41
C LYS A 68 -15.60 -15.35 0.39
N GLN A 69 -14.87 -14.24 0.32
CA GLN A 69 -13.69 -14.09 -0.54
C GLN A 69 -12.43 -14.76 0.03
N GLY A 70 -12.49 -15.31 1.23
CA GLY A 70 -11.34 -15.91 1.92
C GLY A 70 -10.27 -14.90 2.31
N CYS A 71 -10.63 -13.63 2.53
CA CYS A 71 -9.70 -12.58 2.96
C CYS A 71 -9.58 -12.48 4.48
N ILE A 72 -10.58 -12.96 5.21
CA ILE A 72 -10.59 -12.98 6.68
C ILE A 72 -11.00 -14.36 7.17
N ASN A 73 -10.45 -14.72 8.34
CA ASN A 73 -10.76 -15.92 9.08
C ASN A 73 -11.48 -15.60 10.37
N PHE A 74 -12.35 -16.50 10.78
CA PHE A 74 -13.01 -16.49 12.09
C PHE A 74 -12.55 -17.72 12.86
N THR A 75 -11.87 -17.52 13.98
CA THR A 75 -11.47 -18.60 14.88
C THR A 75 -12.10 -18.39 16.24
N MET A 76 -12.57 -19.44 16.88
CA MET A 76 -13.13 -19.39 18.21
C MET A 76 -12.13 -19.94 19.22
N LYS A 77 -11.81 -19.15 20.27
CA LYS A 77 -10.98 -19.55 21.39
C LYS A 77 -11.56 -18.95 22.68
N ASN A 78 -11.66 -19.78 23.73
CA ASN A 78 -12.11 -19.32 25.06
C ASN A 78 -13.39 -18.46 25.02
N HIS A 79 -14.43 -18.95 24.34
CA HIS A 79 -15.69 -18.23 24.13
C HIS A 79 -15.56 -16.84 23.50
N GLN A 80 -14.46 -16.60 22.77
CA GLN A 80 -14.24 -15.40 21.99
C GLN A 80 -14.07 -15.75 20.51
N ILE A 81 -14.62 -14.91 19.64
CA ILE A 81 -14.41 -15.00 18.19
C ILE A 81 -13.29 -14.04 17.82
N TYR A 82 -12.27 -14.56 17.18
CA TYR A 82 -11.15 -13.81 16.62
C TYR A 82 -11.33 -13.66 15.12
N ILE A 83 -11.25 -12.43 14.64
CA ILE A 83 -11.22 -12.13 13.21
C ILE A 83 -9.79 -11.71 12.86
N SER A 84 -9.20 -12.41 11.90
CA SER A 84 -7.85 -12.09 11.42
C SER A 84 -7.80 -12.12 9.88
N LEU A 85 -6.78 -11.46 9.32
CA LEU A 85 -6.50 -11.54 7.89
C LEU A 85 -5.90 -12.90 7.54
N THR A 86 -6.36 -13.48 6.44
CA THR A 86 -5.66 -14.56 5.76
C THR A 86 -4.49 -14.00 4.94
N GLU A 87 -3.61 -14.86 4.42
CA GLU A 87 -2.54 -14.44 3.49
C GLU A 87 -3.12 -13.70 2.26
N LYS A 88 -4.27 -14.15 1.77
CA LYS A 88 -5.01 -13.47 0.70
C LYS A 88 -5.51 -12.09 1.14
N GLY A 89 -5.98 -11.97 2.37
CA GLY A 89 -6.39 -10.69 2.98
C GLY A 89 -5.22 -9.73 3.14
N LYS A 90 -4.08 -10.20 3.63
CA LYS A 90 -2.84 -9.41 3.76
C LYS A 90 -2.37 -8.88 2.41
N LYS A 91 -2.31 -9.74 1.38
CA LYS A 91 -1.98 -9.31 0.01
C LYS A 91 -2.93 -8.23 -0.51
N LYS A 92 -4.24 -8.41 -0.30
CA LYS A 92 -5.25 -7.43 -0.72
C LYS A 92 -5.09 -6.09 0.02
N THR A 93 -4.73 -6.11 1.29
CA THR A 93 -4.48 -4.91 2.10
C THR A 93 -3.19 -4.20 1.66
N GLY A 94 -2.13 -4.94 1.39
CA GLY A 94 -0.89 -4.41 0.82
C GLY A 94 -1.13 -3.67 -0.50
N MET A 95 -1.95 -4.24 -1.39
CA MET A 95 -2.36 -3.56 -2.63
C MET A 95 -3.04 -2.21 -2.37
N LEU A 96 -3.88 -2.11 -1.33
CA LEU A 96 -4.55 -0.85 -0.98
C LEU A 96 -3.57 0.20 -0.45
N GLN A 97 -2.58 -0.23 0.33
CA GLN A 97 -1.52 0.65 0.83
C GLN A 97 -0.70 1.20 -0.34
N ILE A 98 -0.27 0.34 -1.26
CA ILE A 98 0.47 0.74 -2.46
C ILE A 98 -0.34 1.70 -3.34
N ASP A 99 -1.64 1.44 -3.50
CA ASP A 99 -2.51 2.29 -4.32
C ASP A 99 -2.72 3.69 -3.73
N SER A 100 -2.71 3.80 -2.40
CA SER A 100 -2.86 5.07 -1.67
C SER A 100 -1.53 5.72 -1.30
N LEU A 101 -0.42 5.11 -1.68
CA LEU A 101 0.93 5.57 -1.34
C LEU A 101 1.18 6.97 -1.91
N LYS A 102 1.67 7.85 -1.05
CA LYS A 102 2.05 9.21 -1.41
C LYS A 102 3.34 9.55 -0.66
N ILE A 103 4.24 10.24 -1.32
CA ILE A 103 5.46 10.75 -0.70
C ILE A 103 5.17 12.14 -0.15
N ASN A 104 5.63 12.40 1.06
CA ASN A 104 5.56 13.72 1.65
C ASN A 104 6.46 14.68 0.87
N ARG A 105 5.93 15.86 0.52
CA ARG A 105 6.67 16.91 -0.19
C ARG A 105 6.76 18.14 0.70
N PRO A 106 7.83 18.27 1.51
CA PRO A 106 8.03 19.43 2.33
C PRO A 106 8.15 20.70 1.49
N LYS A 107 7.79 21.86 2.05
CA LYS A 107 7.89 23.15 1.36
C LYS A 107 9.35 23.57 1.07
N ILE A 108 10.26 23.14 1.91
CA ILE A 108 11.70 23.43 1.79
C ILE A 108 12.39 22.15 1.34
N TRP A 109 13.12 22.23 0.24
CA TRP A 109 13.97 21.15 -0.23
C TRP A 109 15.26 21.09 0.57
N ASP A 110 15.68 19.88 0.98
CA ASP A 110 16.89 19.64 1.76
C ASP A 110 18.18 19.58 0.91
N LYS A 111 18.10 20.00 -0.35
CA LYS A 111 19.20 20.00 -1.34
C LYS A 111 19.80 18.61 -1.61
N LYS A 112 19.04 17.56 -1.35
CA LYS A 112 19.48 16.17 -1.59
C LYS A 112 18.63 15.51 -2.65
N TRP A 113 19.27 14.83 -3.58
CA TRP A 113 18.64 14.00 -4.57
C TRP A 113 18.56 12.54 -4.10
N ARG A 114 17.48 11.86 -4.40
CA ARG A 114 17.27 10.43 -4.15
C ARG A 114 17.20 9.71 -5.49
N LEU A 115 18.22 8.89 -5.75
CA LEU A 115 18.26 8.06 -6.94
C LEU A 115 17.80 6.65 -6.59
N ILE A 116 16.87 6.14 -7.37
CA ILE A 116 16.45 4.75 -7.32
C ILE A 116 17.08 4.05 -8.51
N ILE A 117 17.98 3.12 -8.22
CA ILE A 117 18.63 2.29 -9.22
C ILE A 117 18.12 0.87 -9.04
N PHE A 118 17.69 0.24 -10.11
CA PHE A 118 17.23 -1.14 -10.00
C PHE A 118 17.64 -2.00 -11.19
N ASP A 119 18.01 -3.24 -10.86
CA ASP A 119 18.25 -4.33 -11.80
C ASP A 119 17.36 -5.50 -11.40
N ILE A 120 16.21 -5.60 -12.05
CA ILE A 120 15.20 -6.62 -11.80
C ILE A 120 15.20 -7.59 -12.96
N ALA A 121 15.47 -8.87 -12.66
CA ALA A 121 15.61 -9.93 -13.65
C ALA A 121 14.40 -10.03 -14.61
N GLU A 122 14.64 -10.51 -15.85
CA GLU A 122 13.61 -10.64 -16.88
C GLU A 122 12.47 -11.57 -16.46
N LEU A 123 12.75 -12.61 -15.67
CA LEU A 123 11.72 -13.48 -15.06
C LEU A 123 10.70 -12.71 -14.21
N LYS A 124 11.12 -11.57 -13.64
CA LYS A 124 10.27 -10.65 -12.86
C LYS A 124 9.78 -9.43 -13.68
N LYS A 125 9.74 -9.50 -15.00
CA LYS A 125 9.39 -8.39 -15.91
C LYS A 125 8.09 -7.68 -15.50
N ILE A 126 7.07 -8.43 -15.10
CA ILE A 126 5.77 -7.86 -14.67
C ILE A 126 5.96 -6.98 -13.43
N TYR A 127 6.74 -7.43 -12.46
CA TYR A 127 7.03 -6.65 -11.24
C TYR A 127 7.91 -5.43 -11.55
N ARG A 128 8.90 -5.58 -12.44
CA ARG A 128 9.74 -4.47 -12.92
C ARG A 128 8.91 -3.36 -13.56
N GLU A 129 7.99 -3.71 -14.44
CA GLU A 129 7.13 -2.72 -15.09
C GLU A 129 6.11 -2.11 -14.11
N ALA A 130 5.57 -2.90 -13.18
CA ALA A 130 4.70 -2.40 -12.12
C ALA A 130 5.44 -1.43 -11.19
N PHE A 131 6.67 -1.74 -10.81
CA PHE A 131 7.54 -0.88 -10.00
C PHE A 131 7.83 0.44 -10.72
N ARG A 132 8.21 0.42 -12.00
CA ARG A 132 8.37 1.63 -12.84
C ARG A 132 7.11 2.46 -12.89
N GLY A 133 5.98 1.81 -13.13
CA GLY A 133 4.67 2.48 -13.15
C GLY A 133 4.37 3.19 -11.84
N LYS A 134 4.74 2.57 -10.72
CA LYS A 134 4.52 3.16 -9.39
C LYS A 134 5.46 4.31 -9.10
N LEU A 135 6.74 4.21 -9.46
CA LEU A 135 7.68 5.34 -9.37
C LEU A 135 7.17 6.55 -10.16
N LYS A 136 6.67 6.33 -11.38
CA LYS A 136 6.07 7.41 -12.19
C LYS A 136 4.84 8.01 -11.52
N GLU A 137 3.96 7.19 -10.95
CA GLU A 137 2.74 7.63 -10.24
C GLU A 137 3.08 8.45 -8.99
N LEU A 138 4.17 8.11 -8.29
CA LEU A 138 4.69 8.84 -7.14
C LEU A 138 5.40 10.15 -7.52
N GLY A 139 5.66 10.36 -8.81
CA GLY A 139 6.23 11.58 -9.33
C GLY A 139 7.75 11.55 -9.49
N PHE A 140 8.38 10.39 -9.47
CA PHE A 140 9.80 10.27 -9.83
C PHE A 140 10.02 10.62 -11.30
N TYR A 141 11.16 11.20 -11.62
CA TYR A 141 11.60 11.49 -12.96
C TYR A 141 12.58 10.40 -13.46
N PRO A 142 12.38 9.81 -14.64
CA PRO A 142 13.29 8.81 -15.19
C PRO A 142 14.52 9.45 -15.80
N LEU A 143 15.69 9.19 -15.25
CA LEU A 143 16.96 9.52 -15.90
C LEU A 143 17.32 8.48 -16.95
N GLN A 144 17.10 7.20 -16.64
CA GLN A 144 17.27 6.06 -17.52
C GLN A 144 16.19 5.01 -17.26
N LYS A 145 16.16 3.94 -18.06
CA LYS A 145 15.17 2.85 -17.91
C LYS A 145 15.14 2.26 -16.50
N SER A 146 16.27 2.23 -15.80
CA SER A 146 16.41 1.63 -14.46
C SER A 146 17.00 2.60 -13.43
N VAL A 147 17.06 3.91 -13.76
CA VAL A 147 17.53 4.97 -12.88
C VAL A 147 16.48 6.09 -12.81
N TRP A 148 15.96 6.31 -11.63
CA TRP A 148 14.92 7.30 -11.38
C TRP A 148 15.35 8.25 -10.27
N ILE A 149 14.90 9.49 -10.30
CA ILE A 149 15.29 10.53 -9.35
C ILE A 149 14.09 11.21 -8.73
N PHE A 150 14.25 11.62 -7.46
CA PHE A 150 13.26 12.36 -6.71
C PHE A 150 13.93 13.30 -5.70
N PRO A 151 13.40 14.52 -5.42
CA PRO A 151 14.06 15.50 -4.56
C PRO A 151 13.79 15.32 -3.06
N PHE A 152 12.75 14.59 -2.67
CA PHE A 152 12.36 14.49 -1.27
C PHE A 152 12.64 13.10 -0.70
N ASP A 153 12.67 12.98 0.64
CA ASP A 153 12.83 11.67 1.27
C ASP A 153 11.67 10.76 0.92
N CYS A 154 12.02 9.56 0.51
CA CYS A 154 11.10 8.55 0.01
C CYS A 154 11.49 7.13 0.45
N ARG A 155 12.40 7.02 1.42
CA ARG A 155 12.90 5.72 1.89
C ARG A 155 11.78 4.80 2.38
N PRO A 156 10.84 5.25 3.24
CA PRO A 156 9.76 4.39 3.71
C PRO A 156 8.88 3.87 2.58
N GLU A 157 8.61 4.71 1.57
CA GLU A 157 7.78 4.33 0.43
C GLU A 157 8.51 3.33 -0.48
N ILE A 158 9.80 3.51 -0.71
CA ILE A 158 10.61 2.58 -1.51
C ILE A 158 10.74 1.24 -0.80
N ASP A 159 10.95 1.22 0.52
CA ASP A 159 11.02 -0.02 1.29
C ASP A 159 9.68 -0.77 1.25
N LEU A 160 8.55 -0.07 1.40
CA LEU A 160 7.23 -0.64 1.24
C LEU A 160 7.00 -1.22 -0.17
N LEU A 161 7.48 -0.54 -1.22
CA LEU A 161 7.41 -1.04 -2.60
C LEU A 161 8.27 -2.29 -2.80
N LYS A 162 9.47 -2.33 -2.21
CA LYS A 162 10.35 -3.51 -2.25
C LYS A 162 9.66 -4.72 -1.62
N ASP A 163 9.13 -4.55 -0.40
CA ASP A 163 8.40 -5.60 0.31
C ASP A 163 7.20 -6.10 -0.48
N PHE A 164 6.42 -5.18 -1.01
CA PHE A 164 5.21 -5.51 -1.78
C PHE A 164 5.50 -6.29 -3.06
N PHE A 165 6.54 -5.91 -3.80
CA PHE A 165 6.93 -6.57 -5.05
C PHE A 165 7.90 -7.74 -4.83
N GLY A 166 8.31 -8.03 -3.59
CA GLY A 166 9.29 -9.07 -3.29
C GLY A 166 10.65 -8.78 -3.92
N LEU A 167 11.09 -7.52 -3.86
CA LEU A 167 12.36 -7.05 -4.40
C LEU A 167 13.38 -6.93 -3.28
N SER A 168 14.57 -7.46 -3.50
CA SER A 168 15.67 -7.42 -2.55
C SER A 168 16.48 -6.12 -2.64
N ASP A 169 17.31 -5.86 -1.62
CA ASP A 169 18.27 -4.75 -1.63
C ASP A 169 19.32 -4.86 -2.74
N LYS A 170 19.54 -6.06 -3.27
CA LYS A 170 20.40 -6.25 -4.44
C LYS A 170 19.72 -5.79 -5.73
N GLU A 171 18.41 -5.98 -5.84
CA GLU A 171 17.62 -5.62 -7.02
C GLU A 171 17.24 -4.14 -7.06
N VAL A 172 17.08 -3.48 -5.90
CA VAL A 172 16.70 -2.05 -5.81
C VAL A 172 17.55 -1.35 -4.76
N LYS A 173 18.22 -0.29 -5.18
CA LYS A 173 19.05 0.56 -4.30
C LYS A 173 18.53 1.99 -4.30
N LEU A 174 18.53 2.61 -3.12
CA LEU A 174 18.29 4.02 -2.95
C LEU A 174 19.62 4.69 -2.57
N ILE A 175 20.06 5.63 -3.37
CA ILE A 175 21.25 6.43 -3.17
C ILE A 175 20.82 7.86 -2.91
N VAL A 176 21.43 8.49 -1.91
CA VAL A 176 21.24 9.91 -1.60
C VAL A 176 22.51 10.65 -2.00
N THR A 177 22.37 11.71 -2.78
CA THR A 177 23.48 12.57 -3.19
C THR A 177 23.09 14.04 -3.09
N GLU A 178 24.05 14.89 -2.81
CA GLU A 178 23.87 16.35 -2.75
C GLU A 178 24.14 17.02 -4.10
N LYS A 179 24.86 16.33 -5.00
CA LYS A 179 25.26 16.90 -6.28
C LYS A 179 25.03 15.92 -7.43
N ILE A 180 24.46 16.45 -8.49
CA ILE A 180 24.31 15.78 -9.80
C ILE A 180 24.72 16.83 -10.84
N ASP A 181 25.46 16.40 -11.84
CA ASP A 181 25.85 17.27 -12.93
C ASP A 181 24.61 17.74 -13.70
N ASP A 182 24.57 19.04 -14.01
CA ASP A 182 23.50 19.68 -14.76
C ASP A 182 22.08 19.46 -14.18
N ASP A 183 21.93 19.69 -12.87
CA ASP A 183 20.65 19.48 -12.18
C ASP A 183 19.63 20.64 -12.38
N ASN A 184 19.97 21.68 -13.14
CA ASN A 184 19.09 22.84 -13.38
C ASN A 184 17.75 22.41 -13.98
N LYS A 185 17.78 21.54 -15.00
CA LYS A 185 16.58 20.98 -15.61
C LYS A 185 15.73 20.18 -14.63
N LEU A 186 16.36 19.47 -13.70
CA LEU A 186 15.67 18.71 -12.66
C LEU A 186 15.00 19.65 -11.64
N LYS A 187 15.68 20.74 -11.25
CA LYS A 187 15.10 21.76 -10.37
C LYS A 187 13.86 22.41 -10.99
N GLU A 188 13.89 22.70 -12.28
CA GLU A 188 12.72 23.21 -13.02
C GLU A 188 11.57 22.19 -13.02
N ILE A 189 11.84 20.92 -13.36
CA ILE A 189 10.83 19.84 -13.40
C ILE A 189 10.13 19.68 -12.05
N PHE A 190 10.89 19.73 -10.97
CA PHE A 190 10.38 19.57 -9.61
C PHE A 190 9.95 20.89 -8.95
N LYS A 191 10.14 22.03 -9.62
CA LYS A 191 9.84 23.37 -9.11
C LYS A 191 10.53 23.64 -7.77
N LEU A 192 11.82 23.33 -7.71
CA LEU A 192 12.65 23.53 -6.53
C LEU A 192 13.31 24.93 -6.57
N ASN A 193 13.31 25.59 -5.43
CA ASN A 193 14.00 26.87 -5.23
C ASN A 193 15.35 26.65 -4.55
#